data_624501730df9f06aee65cc24c4297149
#
_entry.id   624501730df9f06aee65cc24c4297149
#
_cell.length_a   1.000
_cell.length_b   1.000
_cell.length_c   1.000
_cell.angle_alpha   90.00
_cell.angle_beta   90.00
_cell.angle_gamma   90.00
#
_symmetry.space_group_name_H-M   'P 1'
#
loop_
_entity.id
_entity.type
_entity.pdbx_description
1 polymer ?
#
loop_
_entity_poly.entity_id
_entity_poly.type
_entity_poly.pdbx_seq_one_letter_code
_entity_poly.pdbx_strand_id
1 'polypeptide(L)'
;MKFTVDQQGLTDGVNWVSRSLSTRPIKTELLGIVIDATGDEVFLSGSDLETSSKAHFAADIVSKGKVLVPGKLLAEICRSLPNKPITIALDGTRVLVTSGSAKFTLPTLSIDEYPHLPELPEGTGVVASDTFAQAVAQVAVAAGRDDSLPTLTGVHVEITEDSVTLAATDRYRLAVREFTWQPSQPGVSTTALLRGRTIAEAAKSLIGAKSVSLSIAPAVNSDRLAGFAGAGKTMTSRMLDGTFPPYRHLLDQNIISTAVVEVAP
;
A
#
# COMPACT_ATOMS: atom_id res chain seq x y z
N MET A 1 -26.09 0.08 9.96
CA MET A 1 -24.71 0.29 10.41
C MET A 1 -24.60 1.63 11.13
N LYS A 2 -23.97 1.66 12.32
CA LYS A 2 -23.67 2.89 13.05
C LYS A 2 -22.48 2.68 13.98
N PHE A 3 -21.47 3.56 13.92
CA PHE A 3 -20.31 3.53 14.80
C PHE A 3 -19.73 4.94 15.02
N THR A 4 -18.94 5.07 16.09
CA THR A 4 -18.21 6.30 16.43
C THR A 4 -16.71 6.00 16.51
N VAL A 5 -15.91 6.89 15.94
CA VAL A 5 -14.45 6.74 15.81
C VAL A 5 -13.77 8.08 16.06
N ASP A 6 -12.50 8.06 16.46
CA ASP A 6 -11.69 9.27 16.48
C ASP A 6 -11.41 9.82 15.07
N GLN A 7 -11.24 11.12 14.95
CA GLN A 7 -11.07 11.78 13.65
C GLN A 7 -9.78 11.36 12.95
N GLN A 8 -8.69 11.16 13.71
CA GLN A 8 -7.39 10.84 13.14
C GLN A 8 -7.38 9.42 12.57
N GLY A 9 -7.88 8.42 13.32
CA GLY A 9 -7.95 7.03 12.87
C GLY A 9 -8.74 6.87 11.57
N LEU A 10 -9.92 7.50 11.50
CA LEU A 10 -10.72 7.48 10.27
C LEU A 10 -10.00 8.18 9.10
N THR A 11 -9.45 9.37 9.34
CA THR A 11 -8.80 10.18 8.29
C THR A 11 -7.56 9.46 7.74
N ASP A 12 -6.74 8.87 8.62
CA ASP A 12 -5.55 8.13 8.23
C ASP A 12 -5.91 6.87 7.43
N GLY A 13 -6.94 6.14 7.87
CA GLY A 13 -7.45 4.96 7.18
C GLY A 13 -8.03 5.31 5.79
N VAL A 14 -8.86 6.35 5.70
CA VAL A 14 -9.43 6.82 4.44
C VAL A 14 -8.35 7.32 3.49
N ASN A 15 -7.39 8.10 3.97
CA ASN A 15 -6.28 8.60 3.16
C ASN A 15 -5.41 7.44 2.63
N TRP A 16 -5.18 6.42 3.45
CA TRP A 16 -4.46 5.23 3.03
C TRP A 16 -5.17 4.49 1.91
N VAL A 17 -6.44 4.13 2.11
CA VAL A 17 -7.22 3.34 1.16
C VAL A 17 -7.48 4.12 -0.13
N SER A 18 -7.69 5.44 -0.06
CA SER A 18 -7.93 6.29 -1.22
C SER A 18 -6.81 6.28 -2.27
N ARG A 19 -5.59 5.91 -1.88
CA ARG A 19 -4.43 5.83 -2.80
C ARG A 19 -4.51 4.66 -3.77
N SER A 20 -5.24 3.61 -3.40
CA SER A 20 -5.47 2.42 -4.23
C SER A 20 -6.78 2.51 -5.02
N LEU A 21 -7.45 3.66 -5.05
CA LEU A 21 -8.64 3.82 -5.87
C LEU A 21 -8.27 4.19 -7.30
N SER A 22 -8.99 3.60 -8.25
CA SER A 22 -8.82 3.93 -9.66
C SER A 22 -9.12 5.40 -9.94
N THR A 23 -8.32 6.03 -10.79
CA THR A 23 -8.61 7.36 -11.34
C THR A 23 -9.46 7.31 -12.61
N ARG A 24 -9.44 6.17 -13.30
CA ARG A 24 -10.21 5.88 -14.53
C ARG A 24 -10.76 4.46 -14.44
N PRO A 25 -11.76 4.22 -13.61
CA PRO A 25 -12.25 2.87 -13.35
C PRO A 25 -13.00 2.32 -14.57
N ILE A 26 -12.90 1.02 -14.76
CA ILE A 26 -13.74 0.25 -15.69
C ILE A 26 -15.14 -0.02 -15.12
N LYS A 27 -15.29 0.08 -13.79
CA LYS A 27 -16.55 -0.03 -13.05
C LYS A 27 -16.62 1.08 -12.01
N THR A 28 -17.81 1.65 -11.83
CA THR A 28 -18.04 2.77 -10.89
C THR A 28 -17.74 2.39 -9.44
N GLU A 29 -17.95 1.14 -9.07
CA GLU A 29 -17.72 0.58 -7.74
C GLU A 29 -16.24 0.72 -7.31
N LEU A 30 -15.30 0.68 -8.25
CA LEU A 30 -13.87 0.89 -8.00
C LEU A 30 -13.48 2.33 -7.61
N LEU A 31 -14.43 3.28 -7.67
CA LEU A 31 -14.29 4.61 -7.06
C LEU A 31 -14.60 4.60 -5.56
N GLY A 32 -15.13 3.49 -5.06
CA GLY A 32 -15.64 3.37 -3.71
C GLY A 32 -14.64 2.87 -2.69
N ILE A 33 -14.88 3.26 -1.44
CA ILE A 33 -14.29 2.65 -0.25
C ILE A 33 -15.39 1.82 0.41
N VAL A 34 -15.10 0.55 0.65
CA VAL A 34 -15.92 -0.31 1.49
C VAL A 34 -15.65 0.06 2.94
N ILE A 35 -16.70 0.35 3.68
CA ILE A 35 -16.69 0.49 5.14
C ILE A 35 -17.38 -0.76 5.70
N ASP A 36 -16.63 -1.56 6.46
CA ASP A 36 -17.10 -2.83 7.03
C ASP A 36 -16.99 -2.77 8.55
N ALA A 37 -18.12 -2.69 9.22
CA ALA A 37 -18.28 -2.68 10.68
C ALA A 37 -19.05 -3.94 11.14
N THR A 38 -18.78 -5.09 10.55
CA THR A 38 -19.45 -6.37 10.90
C THR A 38 -18.73 -7.12 12.03
N GLY A 39 -17.45 -6.82 12.26
CA GLY A 39 -16.63 -7.36 13.35
C GLY A 39 -16.66 -6.51 14.63
N ASP A 40 -15.57 -6.52 15.35
CA ASP A 40 -15.33 -5.72 16.56
C ASP A 40 -14.51 -4.46 16.27
N GLU A 41 -13.95 -4.38 15.07
CA GLU A 41 -13.25 -3.22 14.53
C GLU A 41 -13.89 -2.79 13.21
N VAL A 42 -13.59 -1.57 12.78
CA VAL A 42 -13.99 -1.08 11.46
C VAL A 42 -12.86 -1.30 10.48
N PHE A 43 -13.17 -1.91 9.35
CA PHE A 43 -12.27 -2.10 8.22
C PHE A 43 -12.67 -1.18 7.07
N LEU A 44 -11.68 -0.53 6.49
CA LEU A 44 -11.79 0.18 5.21
C LEU A 44 -11.05 -0.59 4.15
N SER A 45 -11.61 -0.70 2.95
CA SER A 45 -10.89 -1.31 1.82
C SER A 45 -11.24 -0.65 0.49
N GLY A 46 -10.26 -0.64 -0.42
CA GLY A 46 -10.37 -0.10 -1.77
C GLY A 46 -9.38 -0.75 -2.72
N SER A 47 -9.67 -0.71 -4.03
CA SER A 47 -8.83 -1.33 -5.04
C SER A 47 -9.02 -0.69 -6.42
N ASP A 48 -7.97 -0.77 -7.25
CA ASP A 48 -8.01 -0.52 -8.69
C ASP A 48 -7.85 -1.80 -9.53
N LEU A 49 -7.97 -2.99 -8.89
CA LEU A 49 -7.74 -4.35 -9.40
C LEU A 49 -6.26 -4.76 -9.50
N GLU A 50 -5.33 -3.83 -9.62
CA GLU A 50 -3.88 -4.08 -9.60
C GLU A 50 -3.33 -4.00 -8.18
N THR A 51 -3.85 -3.03 -7.41
CA THR A 51 -3.47 -2.77 -6.03
C THR A 51 -4.72 -2.72 -5.17
N SER A 52 -4.70 -3.33 -4.01
CA SER A 52 -5.72 -3.18 -2.99
C SER A 52 -5.12 -2.75 -1.67
N SER A 53 -5.84 -1.89 -0.96
CA SER A 53 -5.45 -1.42 0.36
C SER A 53 -6.57 -1.66 1.36
N LYS A 54 -6.17 -2.05 2.57
CA LYS A 54 -7.05 -2.17 3.72
C LYS A 54 -6.47 -1.38 4.89
N ALA A 55 -7.33 -0.83 5.70
CA ALA A 55 -6.99 -0.25 7.00
C ALA A 55 -8.01 -0.70 8.01
N HIS A 56 -7.61 -0.90 9.26
CA HIS A 56 -8.53 -1.17 10.35
C HIS A 56 -8.21 -0.31 11.56
N PHE A 57 -9.23 -0.02 12.35
CA PHE A 57 -9.12 0.76 13.56
C PHE A 57 -10.24 0.41 14.54
N ALA A 58 -9.98 0.61 15.81
CA ALA A 58 -10.99 0.48 16.86
C ALA A 58 -12.05 1.57 16.74
N ALA A 59 -13.31 1.20 16.98
CA ALA A 59 -14.45 2.10 16.97
C ALA A 59 -15.52 1.61 17.95
N ASP A 60 -16.36 2.51 18.42
CA ASP A 60 -17.56 2.17 19.20
C ASP A 60 -18.70 1.82 18.22
N ILE A 61 -18.93 0.51 18.03
CA ILE A 61 -19.88 -0.03 17.05
C ILE A 61 -21.24 -0.25 17.71
N VAL A 62 -22.18 0.65 17.42
CA VAL A 62 -23.56 0.59 17.94
C VAL A 62 -24.42 -0.41 17.14
N SER A 63 -24.24 -0.45 15.81
CA SER A 63 -24.90 -1.42 14.94
C SER A 63 -24.01 -1.84 13.78
N LYS A 64 -23.91 -3.15 13.58
CA LYS A 64 -23.08 -3.78 12.55
C LYS A 64 -23.61 -3.52 11.14
N GLY A 65 -22.73 -3.58 10.16
CA GLY A 65 -23.12 -3.48 8.74
C GLY A 65 -21.94 -3.18 7.85
N LYS A 66 -22.21 -3.16 6.55
CA LYS A 66 -21.22 -2.94 5.50
C LYS A 66 -21.81 -2.05 4.41
N VAL A 67 -21.00 -1.14 3.87
CA VAL A 67 -21.46 -0.20 2.85
C VAL A 67 -20.31 0.23 1.94
N LEU A 68 -20.62 0.53 0.69
CA LEU A 68 -19.69 1.11 -0.29
C LEU A 68 -20.05 2.58 -0.49
N VAL A 69 -19.07 3.49 -0.34
CA VAL A 69 -19.25 4.93 -0.50
C VAL A 69 -18.21 5.53 -1.45
N PRO A 70 -18.49 6.66 -2.15
CA PRO A 70 -17.51 7.33 -3.00
C PRO A 70 -16.27 7.75 -2.20
N GLY A 71 -15.12 7.12 -2.49
CA GLY A 71 -13.92 7.26 -1.68
C GLY A 71 -13.30 8.65 -1.70
N LYS A 72 -13.27 9.32 -2.87
CA LYS A 72 -12.77 10.71 -2.99
C LYS A 72 -13.60 11.67 -2.15
N LEU A 73 -14.92 11.55 -2.22
CA LEU A 73 -15.83 12.40 -1.44
C LEU A 73 -15.67 12.15 0.06
N LEU A 74 -15.56 10.89 0.48
CA LEU A 74 -15.29 10.55 1.88
C LEU A 74 -13.95 11.17 2.34
N ALA A 75 -12.90 11.10 1.53
CA ALA A 75 -11.60 11.69 1.85
C ALA A 75 -11.64 13.23 1.96
N GLU A 76 -12.41 13.90 1.14
CA GLU A 76 -12.63 15.36 1.20
C GLU A 76 -13.39 15.75 2.48
N ILE A 77 -14.42 14.99 2.82
CA ILE A 77 -15.17 15.19 4.07
C ILE A 77 -14.24 15.01 5.26
N CYS A 78 -13.47 13.90 5.34
CA CYS A 78 -12.56 13.65 6.47
C CYS A 78 -11.56 14.79 6.69
N ARG A 79 -11.06 15.43 5.63
CA ARG A 79 -10.15 16.58 5.73
C ARG A 79 -10.83 17.84 6.25
N SER A 80 -12.13 17.99 6.05
CA SER A 80 -12.91 19.18 6.47
C SER A 80 -13.52 19.04 7.86
N LEU A 81 -13.49 17.83 8.44
CA LEU A 81 -14.07 17.58 9.77
C LEU A 81 -13.21 18.18 10.88
N PRO A 82 -13.83 18.72 11.95
CA PRO A 82 -13.11 19.17 13.12
C PRO A 82 -12.47 17.97 13.85
N ASN A 83 -11.43 18.25 14.66
CA ASN A 83 -10.79 17.23 15.51
C ASN A 83 -11.70 16.87 16.72
N LYS A 84 -12.77 16.14 16.42
CA LYS A 84 -13.77 15.62 17.35
C LYS A 84 -14.19 14.22 16.92
N PRO A 85 -14.75 13.39 17.81
CA PRO A 85 -15.30 12.09 17.43
C PRO A 85 -16.26 12.21 16.25
N ILE A 86 -16.15 11.25 15.34
CA ILE A 86 -16.96 11.17 14.11
C ILE A 86 -17.94 10.02 14.28
N THR A 87 -19.21 10.27 14.07
CA THR A 87 -20.23 9.21 13.96
C THR A 87 -20.58 9.00 12.50
N ILE A 88 -20.49 7.75 12.06
CA ILE A 88 -20.92 7.29 10.73
C ILE A 88 -22.16 6.42 10.90
N ALA A 89 -23.22 6.73 10.18
CA ALA A 89 -24.49 6.00 10.22
C ALA A 89 -25.03 5.78 8.82
N LEU A 90 -25.42 4.53 8.51
CA LEU A 90 -26.16 4.21 7.29
C LEU A 90 -27.66 4.44 7.52
N ASP A 91 -28.26 5.25 6.67
CA ASP A 91 -29.68 5.58 6.65
C ASP A 91 -30.24 5.38 5.23
N GLY A 92 -30.91 4.26 5.01
CA GLY A 92 -31.36 3.86 3.68
C GLY A 92 -30.20 3.74 2.68
N THR A 93 -30.23 4.56 1.64
CA THR A 93 -29.21 4.62 0.57
C THR A 93 -28.19 5.74 0.78
N ARG A 94 -28.07 6.25 2.01
CA ARG A 94 -27.15 7.35 2.33
C ARG A 94 -26.36 7.06 3.59
N VAL A 95 -25.13 7.54 3.63
CA VAL A 95 -24.29 7.52 4.81
C VAL A 95 -24.22 8.92 5.39
N LEU A 96 -24.61 9.07 6.64
CA LEU A 96 -24.49 10.29 7.41
C LEU A 96 -23.15 10.28 8.14
N VAL A 97 -22.38 11.37 8.00
CA VAL A 97 -21.12 11.60 8.70
C VAL A 97 -21.29 12.84 9.56
N THR A 98 -21.16 12.70 10.87
CA THR A 98 -21.37 13.81 11.81
C THR A 98 -20.19 13.96 12.74
N SER A 99 -19.75 15.20 13.00
CA SER A 99 -18.70 15.52 13.97
C SER A 99 -18.94 16.91 14.54
N GLY A 100 -19.27 17.00 15.84
CA GLY A 100 -19.70 18.26 16.45
C GLY A 100 -20.94 18.83 15.76
N SER A 101 -20.85 20.04 15.22
CA SER A 101 -21.92 20.69 14.43
C SER A 101 -21.87 20.36 12.93
N ALA A 102 -20.78 19.76 12.44
CA ALA A 102 -20.62 19.39 11.04
C ALA A 102 -21.46 18.15 10.70
N LYS A 103 -22.20 18.20 9.59
CA LYS A 103 -23.01 17.10 9.12
C LYS A 103 -22.91 16.99 7.60
N PHE A 104 -22.53 15.84 7.12
CA PHE A 104 -22.41 15.51 5.70
C PHE A 104 -23.23 14.27 5.36
N THR A 105 -23.63 14.17 4.11
CA THR A 105 -24.37 13.03 3.58
C THR A 105 -23.70 12.55 2.30
N LEU A 106 -23.38 11.25 2.23
CA LEU A 106 -22.83 10.61 1.04
C LEU A 106 -23.85 9.62 0.48
N PRO A 107 -23.98 9.50 -0.85
CA PRO A 107 -24.72 8.40 -1.46
C PRO A 107 -23.96 7.09 -1.26
N THR A 108 -24.68 5.98 -1.25
CA THR A 108 -24.06 4.63 -1.32
C THR A 108 -23.87 4.20 -2.77
N LEU A 109 -22.89 3.32 -3.00
CA LEU A 109 -22.70 2.59 -4.26
C LEU A 109 -23.17 1.14 -4.08
N SER A 110 -23.36 0.40 -5.19
CA SER A 110 -23.70 -1.03 -5.13
C SER A 110 -22.53 -1.83 -4.59
N ILE A 111 -22.69 -2.44 -3.43
CA ILE A 111 -21.67 -3.27 -2.82
C ILE A 111 -21.60 -4.68 -3.42
N ASP A 112 -22.72 -5.19 -3.95
CA ASP A 112 -22.82 -6.54 -4.50
C ASP A 112 -21.98 -6.72 -5.77
N GLU A 113 -21.69 -5.61 -6.47
CA GLU A 113 -20.85 -5.58 -7.66
C GLU A 113 -19.39 -5.28 -7.36
N TYR A 114 -19.04 -5.03 -6.09
CA TYR A 114 -17.66 -4.76 -5.69
C TYR A 114 -16.84 -6.06 -5.76
N PRO A 115 -15.66 -6.05 -6.39
CA PRO A 115 -14.87 -7.26 -6.56
C PRO A 115 -14.34 -7.78 -5.22
N HIS A 116 -14.15 -9.10 -5.13
CA HIS A 116 -13.41 -9.69 -4.03
C HIS A 116 -11.95 -9.21 -4.09
N LEU A 117 -11.48 -8.66 -2.99
CA LEU A 117 -10.10 -8.21 -2.88
C LEU A 117 -9.19 -9.40 -2.54
N PRO A 118 -7.99 -9.48 -3.16
CA PRO A 118 -7.04 -10.52 -2.81
C PRO A 118 -6.64 -10.42 -1.34
N GLU A 119 -6.44 -11.57 -0.73
CA GLU A 119 -5.89 -11.64 0.61
C GLU A 119 -4.38 -11.35 0.59
N LEU A 120 -3.88 -10.85 1.72
CA LEU A 120 -2.45 -10.66 1.91
C LEU A 120 -1.78 -12.05 1.91
N PRO A 121 -0.76 -12.30 1.08
CA PRO A 121 0.01 -13.54 1.18
C PRO A 121 0.64 -13.71 2.56
N GLU A 122 1.03 -14.93 2.92
CA GLU A 122 1.77 -15.17 4.16
C GLU A 122 3.02 -14.29 4.24
N GLY A 123 3.32 -13.83 5.45
CA GLY A 123 4.45 -12.94 5.71
C GLY A 123 5.78 -13.65 5.43
N THR A 124 6.57 -13.12 4.50
CA THR A 124 7.89 -13.61 4.17
C THR A 124 8.92 -13.19 5.21
N GLY A 125 8.70 -12.05 5.87
CA GLY A 125 9.50 -11.54 6.97
C GLY A 125 9.21 -10.08 7.28
N VAL A 126 9.99 -9.48 8.18
CA VAL A 126 9.79 -8.12 8.65
C VAL A 126 11.08 -7.28 8.57
N VAL A 127 10.90 -5.99 8.37
CA VAL A 127 11.97 -4.98 8.33
C VAL A 127 11.56 -3.74 9.13
N ALA A 128 12.51 -3.01 9.69
CA ALA A 128 12.24 -1.71 10.32
C ALA A 128 11.66 -0.75 9.28
N SER A 129 10.59 -0.03 9.64
CA SER A 129 9.88 0.84 8.69
C SER A 129 10.75 1.92 8.08
N ASP A 130 11.64 2.54 8.87
CA ASP A 130 12.56 3.59 8.41
C ASP A 130 13.59 3.04 7.42
N THR A 131 14.14 1.84 7.69
CA THR A 131 15.07 1.15 6.78
C THR A 131 14.39 0.87 5.44
N PHE A 132 13.17 0.33 5.48
CA PHE A 132 12.40 0.06 4.27
C PHE A 132 12.08 1.33 3.48
N ALA A 133 11.60 2.38 4.17
CA ALA A 133 11.26 3.65 3.54
C ALA A 133 12.47 4.31 2.89
N GLN A 134 13.62 4.33 3.58
CA GLN A 134 14.86 4.88 3.05
C GLN A 134 15.36 4.08 1.83
N ALA A 135 15.40 2.76 1.92
CA ALA A 135 15.86 1.90 0.83
C ALA A 135 14.99 2.06 -0.42
N VAL A 136 13.67 2.07 -0.25
CA VAL A 136 12.73 2.27 -1.36
C VAL A 136 12.90 3.66 -1.98
N ALA A 137 13.03 4.72 -1.16
CA ALA A 137 13.21 6.08 -1.66
C ALA A 137 14.50 6.23 -2.49
N GLN A 138 15.59 5.56 -2.07
CA GLN A 138 16.87 5.57 -2.78
C GLN A 138 16.83 4.83 -4.11
N VAL A 139 16.03 3.77 -4.21
CA VAL A 139 15.99 2.91 -5.40
C VAL A 139 14.90 3.27 -6.37
N ALA A 140 13.68 3.54 -5.89
CA ALA A 140 12.53 3.78 -6.76
C ALA A 140 12.69 5.01 -7.68
N VAL A 141 13.60 5.95 -7.32
CA VAL A 141 13.92 7.12 -8.16
C VAL A 141 14.57 6.73 -9.49
N ALA A 142 15.20 5.56 -9.57
CA ALA A 142 15.83 5.07 -10.79
C ALA A 142 14.88 4.24 -11.67
N ALA A 143 13.67 3.92 -11.20
CA ALA A 143 12.67 3.24 -12.03
C ALA A 143 12.19 4.14 -13.17
N GLY A 144 12.02 3.53 -14.35
CA GLY A 144 11.50 4.21 -15.53
C GLY A 144 10.05 4.67 -15.35
N ARG A 145 9.63 5.63 -16.21
CA ARG A 145 8.26 6.15 -16.22
C ARG A 145 7.51 5.81 -17.50
N ASP A 146 8.16 5.13 -18.41
CA ASP A 146 7.60 4.74 -19.70
C ASP A 146 6.86 3.41 -19.55
N ASP A 147 5.54 3.45 -19.56
CA ASP A 147 4.68 2.27 -19.44
C ASP A 147 4.78 1.32 -20.64
N SER A 148 5.43 1.72 -21.75
CA SER A 148 5.74 0.82 -22.86
C SER A 148 6.85 -0.19 -22.53
N LEU A 149 7.59 0.04 -21.45
CA LEU A 149 8.64 -0.82 -20.92
C LEU A 149 8.33 -1.23 -19.46
N PRO A 150 7.29 -2.03 -19.24
CA PRO A 150 6.75 -2.29 -17.87
C PRO A 150 7.79 -2.79 -16.89
N THR A 151 8.70 -3.67 -17.31
CA THR A 151 9.80 -4.19 -16.45
C THR A 151 10.70 -3.10 -15.90
N LEU A 152 10.93 -2.03 -16.64
CA LEU A 152 11.76 -0.91 -16.22
C LEU A 152 11.01 0.09 -15.32
N THR A 153 9.67 0.04 -15.30
CA THR A 153 8.88 0.82 -14.31
C THR A 153 8.88 0.17 -12.93
N GLY A 154 9.46 -1.03 -12.83
CA GLY A 154 9.50 -1.83 -11.61
C GLY A 154 10.73 -1.60 -10.75
N VAL A 155 10.57 -1.94 -9.49
CA VAL A 155 11.65 -2.22 -8.54
C VAL A 155 11.76 -3.72 -8.42
N HIS A 156 12.92 -4.27 -8.73
CA HIS A 156 13.26 -5.65 -8.49
C HIS A 156 13.57 -5.84 -7.02
N VAL A 157 12.89 -6.78 -6.39
CA VAL A 157 13.07 -7.16 -4.99
C VAL A 157 13.63 -8.57 -4.97
N GLU A 158 14.82 -8.73 -4.46
CA GLU A 158 15.47 -10.03 -4.25
C GLU A 158 15.58 -10.25 -2.75
N ILE A 159 15.01 -11.34 -2.27
CA ILE A 159 14.97 -11.71 -0.86
C ILE A 159 15.80 -12.96 -0.68
N THR A 160 16.73 -12.91 0.25
CA THR A 160 17.49 -14.04 0.77
C THR A 160 17.25 -14.20 2.26
N GLU A 161 17.80 -15.24 2.88
CA GLU A 161 17.69 -15.42 4.33
C GLU A 161 18.25 -14.22 5.11
N ASP A 162 19.35 -13.62 4.65
CA ASP A 162 20.08 -12.60 5.39
C ASP A 162 19.72 -11.17 4.98
N SER A 163 19.27 -10.97 3.75
CA SER A 163 19.11 -9.64 3.19
C SER A 163 17.95 -9.50 2.19
N VAL A 164 17.53 -8.26 2.02
CA VAL A 164 16.68 -7.83 0.94
C VAL A 164 17.46 -6.86 0.06
N THR A 165 17.54 -7.16 -1.24
CA THR A 165 18.14 -6.27 -2.24
C THR A 165 17.04 -5.67 -3.10
N LEU A 166 17.01 -4.36 -3.19
CA LEU A 166 16.19 -3.60 -4.12
C LEU A 166 17.04 -3.11 -5.29
N ALA A 167 16.56 -3.24 -6.53
CA ALA A 167 17.22 -2.69 -7.70
C ALA A 167 16.20 -2.06 -8.66
N ALA A 168 16.54 -0.92 -9.25
CA ALA A 168 15.76 -0.28 -10.29
C ALA A 168 16.65 0.39 -11.34
N THR A 169 16.19 0.41 -12.59
CA THR A 169 16.91 1.04 -13.70
C THR A 169 15.93 1.55 -14.76
N ASP A 170 16.33 2.63 -15.45
CA ASP A 170 15.65 3.16 -16.63
C ASP A 170 16.52 3.06 -17.90
N ARG A 171 17.57 2.23 -17.87
CA ARG A 171 18.65 2.04 -18.86
C ARG A 171 19.80 3.05 -18.78
N TYR A 172 19.57 4.24 -18.24
CA TYR A 172 20.58 5.31 -18.14
C TYR A 172 21.22 5.38 -16.74
N ARG A 173 20.49 4.94 -15.72
CA ARG A 173 20.94 4.89 -14.34
C ARG A 173 20.47 3.60 -13.69
N LEU A 174 21.22 3.17 -12.69
CA LEU A 174 20.94 2.00 -11.86
C LEU A 174 21.04 2.42 -10.41
N ALA A 175 20.07 2.07 -9.60
CA ALA A 175 20.15 2.17 -8.15
C ALA A 175 19.95 0.79 -7.53
N VAL A 176 20.83 0.46 -6.59
CA VAL A 176 20.78 -0.80 -5.84
C VAL A 176 20.96 -0.50 -4.37
N ARG A 177 20.13 -1.11 -3.54
CA ARG A 177 20.22 -1.00 -2.08
C ARG A 177 19.97 -2.34 -1.44
N GLU A 178 20.91 -2.79 -0.64
CA GLU A 178 20.80 -3.98 0.20
C GLU A 178 20.65 -3.57 1.66
N PHE A 179 19.84 -4.32 2.41
CA PHE A 179 19.64 -4.13 3.84
C PHE A 179 19.27 -5.46 4.51
N THR A 180 19.57 -5.55 5.80
CA THR A 180 19.22 -6.70 6.63
C THR A 180 17.76 -6.65 7.05
N TRP A 181 17.17 -7.82 7.28
CA TRP A 181 15.78 -8.00 7.68
C TRP A 181 15.63 -9.23 8.59
N GLN A 182 14.42 -9.53 9.00
CA GLN A 182 14.10 -10.70 9.80
C GLN A 182 13.16 -11.61 8.99
N PRO A 183 13.65 -12.73 8.41
CA PRO A 183 12.82 -13.67 7.70
C PRO A 183 11.85 -14.38 8.64
N SER A 184 10.66 -14.77 8.14
CA SER A 184 9.66 -15.52 8.91
C SER A 184 10.06 -16.98 9.11
N GLN A 185 10.90 -17.52 8.23
CA GLN A 185 11.38 -18.90 8.27
C GLN A 185 12.80 -18.99 7.66
N PRO A 186 13.61 -19.98 8.09
CA PRO A 186 14.92 -20.20 7.50
C PRO A 186 14.85 -20.56 6.02
N GLY A 187 15.90 -20.24 5.27
CA GLY A 187 16.07 -20.62 3.86
C GLY A 187 15.15 -19.85 2.89
N VAL A 188 14.57 -18.73 3.31
CA VAL A 188 13.76 -17.89 2.43
C VAL A 188 14.60 -17.39 1.26
N SER A 189 14.17 -17.68 0.04
CA SER A 189 14.75 -17.16 -1.20
C SER A 189 13.63 -16.94 -2.21
N THR A 190 13.39 -15.69 -2.60
CA THR A 190 12.37 -15.34 -3.56
C THR A 190 12.66 -14.01 -4.24
N THR A 191 12.03 -13.79 -5.38
CA THR A 191 12.14 -12.53 -6.13
C THR A 191 10.77 -12.01 -6.52
N ALA A 192 10.65 -10.69 -6.61
CA ALA A 192 9.47 -10.00 -7.09
C ALA A 192 9.85 -8.80 -7.95
N LEU A 193 9.03 -8.48 -8.93
CA LEU A 193 9.12 -7.23 -9.67
C LEU A 193 7.86 -6.41 -9.36
N LEU A 194 8.04 -5.31 -8.66
CA LEU A 194 6.95 -4.49 -8.15
C LEU A 194 6.95 -3.12 -8.82
N ARG A 195 5.78 -2.63 -9.19
CA ARG A 195 5.67 -1.28 -9.76
C ARG A 195 6.27 -0.24 -8.81
N GLY A 196 7.25 0.53 -9.31
CA GLY A 196 8.03 1.47 -8.49
C GLY A 196 7.16 2.48 -7.72
N ARG A 197 6.09 2.99 -8.35
CA ARG A 197 5.13 3.89 -7.68
C ARG A 197 4.40 3.21 -6.52
N THR A 198 4.02 1.94 -6.67
CA THR A 198 3.26 1.20 -5.65
C THR A 198 4.11 0.92 -4.41
N ILE A 199 5.35 0.41 -4.60
CA ILE A 199 6.24 0.16 -3.47
C ILE A 199 6.66 1.48 -2.77
N ALA A 200 6.83 2.57 -3.53
CA ALA A 200 7.14 3.89 -2.96
C ALA A 200 5.98 4.44 -2.12
N GLU A 201 4.73 4.28 -2.57
CA GLU A 201 3.55 4.68 -1.80
C GLU A 201 3.38 3.82 -0.53
N ALA A 202 3.60 2.51 -0.62
CA ALA A 202 3.57 1.63 0.54
C ALA A 202 4.61 2.06 1.58
N ALA A 203 5.87 2.20 1.17
CA ALA A 203 6.97 2.59 2.02
C ALA A 203 6.74 3.93 2.73
N LYS A 204 6.34 4.97 1.97
CA LYS A 204 6.05 6.30 2.51
C LYS A 204 4.91 6.29 3.53
N SER A 205 3.89 5.47 3.31
CA SER A 205 2.69 5.48 4.15
C SER A 205 2.80 4.60 5.39
N LEU A 206 3.77 3.69 5.41
CA LEU A 206 4.05 2.80 6.54
C LEU A 206 5.20 3.31 7.43
N ILE A 207 5.78 4.47 7.13
CA ILE A 207 6.93 5.04 7.87
C ILE A 207 6.63 5.26 9.36
N GLY A 208 5.39 5.43 9.75
CA GLY A 208 4.98 5.55 11.17
C GLY A 208 4.81 4.21 11.90
N ALA A 209 4.93 3.08 11.21
CA ALA A 209 4.91 1.76 11.82
C ALA A 209 6.27 1.47 12.49
N LYS A 210 6.29 0.60 13.49
CA LYS A 210 7.56 0.11 14.07
C LYS A 210 8.31 -0.76 13.06
N SER A 211 7.58 -1.61 12.36
CA SER A 211 8.09 -2.51 11.34
C SER A 211 7.08 -2.70 10.21
N VAL A 212 7.57 -3.08 9.06
CA VAL A 212 6.79 -3.46 7.88
C VAL A 212 6.97 -4.96 7.65
N SER A 213 5.84 -5.68 7.58
CA SER A 213 5.83 -7.05 7.09
C SER A 213 5.84 -7.04 5.57
N LEU A 214 6.76 -7.80 4.99
CA LEU A 214 6.84 -8.08 3.57
C LEU A 214 6.23 -9.45 3.31
N SER A 215 5.35 -9.55 2.32
CA SER A 215 4.68 -10.78 1.93
C SER A 215 4.83 -10.95 0.43
N ILE A 216 5.48 -12.03 -0.01
CA ILE A 216 5.68 -12.32 -1.43
C ILE A 216 5.15 -13.72 -1.71
N ALA A 217 4.09 -13.81 -2.51
CA ALA A 217 3.53 -15.10 -2.89
C ALA A 217 4.56 -15.89 -3.73
N PRO A 218 4.74 -17.19 -3.47
CA PRO A 218 5.58 -18.03 -4.30
C PRO A 218 5.11 -18.01 -5.75
N ALA A 219 6.07 -18.07 -6.70
CA ALA A 219 5.80 -18.02 -8.14
C ALA A 219 4.93 -19.18 -8.69
N VAL A 220 4.63 -20.17 -7.85
CA VAL A 220 3.88 -21.39 -8.23
C VAL A 220 2.37 -21.14 -8.37
N ASN A 221 1.84 -20.08 -7.76
CA ASN A 221 0.41 -19.75 -7.82
C ASN A 221 0.14 -18.72 -8.93
N SER A 222 -1.00 -18.86 -9.59
CA SER A 222 -1.45 -17.97 -10.67
C SER A 222 -1.54 -16.49 -10.26
N ASP A 223 -1.71 -16.20 -8.98
CA ASP A 223 -1.76 -14.85 -8.45
C ASP A 223 -0.38 -14.46 -7.90
N ARG A 224 0.40 -13.82 -8.77
CA ARG A 224 1.69 -13.22 -8.38
C ARG A 224 1.44 -11.95 -7.56
N LEU A 225 1.29 -12.13 -6.25
CA LEU A 225 0.97 -11.05 -5.33
C LEU A 225 2.13 -10.75 -4.39
N ALA A 226 2.34 -9.49 -4.13
CA ALA A 226 3.18 -9.00 -3.05
C ALA A 226 2.34 -8.14 -2.10
N GLY A 227 2.70 -8.14 -0.84
CA GLY A 227 2.01 -7.38 0.18
C GLY A 227 2.93 -6.69 1.16
N PHE A 228 2.40 -5.64 1.74
CA PHE A 228 3.05 -4.81 2.75
C PHE A 228 2.06 -4.57 3.89
N ALA A 229 2.48 -4.80 5.13
CA ALA A 229 1.61 -4.55 6.28
C ALA A 229 2.35 -3.87 7.43
N GLY A 230 1.67 -2.99 8.14
CA GLY A 230 2.17 -2.30 9.32
C GLY A 230 1.18 -1.30 9.88
N ALA A 231 1.14 -1.13 11.20
CA ALA A 231 0.28 -0.16 11.89
C ALA A 231 -1.21 -0.22 11.48
N GLY A 232 -1.79 -1.42 11.40
CA GLY A 232 -3.20 -1.60 11.03
C GLY A 232 -3.52 -1.32 9.56
N LYS A 233 -2.51 -1.18 8.70
CA LYS A 233 -2.63 -0.92 7.27
C LYS A 233 -2.03 -2.07 6.49
N THR A 234 -2.67 -2.47 5.42
CA THR A 234 -2.16 -3.47 4.48
C THR A 234 -2.33 -3.00 3.04
N MET A 235 -1.38 -3.35 2.20
CA MET A 235 -1.45 -3.17 0.75
C MET A 235 -1.07 -4.47 0.07
N THR A 236 -1.86 -4.89 -0.91
CA THR A 236 -1.55 -6.03 -1.77
C THR A 236 -1.43 -5.51 -3.20
N SER A 237 -0.42 -5.93 -3.92
CA SER A 237 -0.18 -5.52 -5.32
C SER A 237 0.12 -6.72 -6.18
N ARG A 238 -0.39 -6.71 -7.41
CA ARG A 238 0.08 -7.64 -8.44
C ARG A 238 1.53 -7.30 -8.80
N MET A 239 2.34 -8.34 -8.97
CA MET A 239 3.70 -8.21 -9.49
C MET A 239 3.65 -7.91 -10.99
N LEU A 240 4.65 -7.20 -11.47
CA LEU A 240 4.85 -7.01 -12.91
C LEU A 240 5.33 -8.33 -13.54
N ASP A 241 4.87 -8.58 -14.74
CA ASP A 241 5.38 -9.67 -15.58
C ASP A 241 6.70 -9.29 -16.22
N GLY A 242 7.54 -10.30 -16.47
CA GLY A 242 8.81 -10.16 -17.13
C GLY A 242 10.03 -10.35 -16.22
N THR A 243 11.20 -10.31 -16.83
CA THR A 243 12.49 -10.49 -16.14
C THR A 243 13.21 -9.17 -16.05
N PHE A 244 13.62 -8.80 -14.82
CA PHE A 244 14.44 -7.61 -14.60
C PHE A 244 15.82 -7.81 -15.28
N PRO A 245 16.40 -6.79 -15.93
CA PRO A 245 17.71 -6.92 -16.57
C PRO A 245 18.81 -7.34 -15.59
N PRO A 246 19.75 -8.21 -16.00
CA PRO A 246 20.88 -8.58 -15.15
C PRO A 246 21.77 -7.35 -14.89
N TYR A 247 21.99 -7.03 -13.64
CA TYR A 247 22.68 -5.78 -13.25
C TYR A 247 23.92 -5.99 -12.38
N ARG A 248 24.08 -7.18 -11.75
CA ARG A 248 25.17 -7.41 -10.78
C ARG A 248 26.55 -7.21 -11.40
N HIS A 249 26.74 -7.60 -12.68
CA HIS A 249 28.00 -7.40 -13.40
C HIS A 249 28.40 -5.92 -13.58
N LEU A 250 27.46 -4.99 -13.42
CA LEU A 250 27.70 -3.55 -13.47
C LEU A 250 28.24 -3.01 -12.14
N LEU A 251 28.08 -3.75 -11.04
CA LEU A 251 28.54 -3.36 -9.71
C LEU A 251 29.97 -3.78 -9.44
N ASP A 252 30.46 -4.81 -10.14
CA ASP A 252 31.80 -5.39 -9.94
C ASP A 252 32.92 -4.68 -10.73
N GLN A 253 32.65 -3.46 -11.24
CA GLN A 253 33.64 -2.71 -11.99
C GLN A 253 34.71 -2.13 -11.06
N ASN A 254 35.98 -2.38 -11.37
CA ASN A 254 37.13 -1.72 -10.73
C ASN A 254 37.13 -0.23 -11.12
N ILE A 255 36.44 0.60 -10.33
CA ILE A 255 36.38 2.03 -10.55
C ILE A 255 37.59 2.68 -9.88
N ILE A 256 38.45 3.30 -10.67
CA ILE A 256 39.53 4.15 -10.14
C ILE A 256 38.90 5.51 -9.83
N SER A 257 38.81 5.83 -8.54
CA SER A 257 38.29 7.14 -8.11
C SER A 257 39.26 8.24 -8.51
N THR A 258 38.79 9.26 -9.24
CA THR A 258 39.58 10.45 -9.63
C THR A 258 39.41 11.61 -8.66
N ALA A 259 38.35 11.60 -7.86
CA ALA A 259 38.08 12.56 -6.80
C ALA A 259 37.33 11.92 -5.65
N VAL A 260 37.63 12.32 -4.42
CA VAL A 260 36.91 11.97 -3.20
C VAL A 260 36.46 13.27 -2.55
N VAL A 261 35.17 13.42 -2.30
CA VAL A 261 34.58 14.61 -1.68
C VAL A 261 33.77 14.16 -0.48
N GLU A 262 34.02 14.78 0.67
CA GLU A 262 33.21 14.58 1.88
C GLU A 262 32.07 15.64 1.86
N VAL A 263 30.85 15.19 1.97
CA VAL A 263 29.65 16.04 2.01
C VAL A 263 28.86 15.77 3.27
N ALA A 264 28.28 16.80 3.86
CA ALA A 264 27.35 16.62 4.95
C ALA A 264 26.06 15.96 4.41
N PRO A 265 25.42 15.07 5.18
CA PRO A 265 24.19 14.38 4.79
C PRO A 265 22.97 15.34 4.69
#